data_b9e645ecfb5c71fde411a64d871f58cf
#
_entry.id   b9e645ecfb5c71fde411a64d871f58cf
#
_cell.length_a   1.000
_cell.length_b   1.000
_cell.length_c   1.000
_cell.angle_alpha   90.00
_cell.angle_beta   90.00
_cell.angle_gamma   90.00
#
_symmetry.space_group_name_H-M   'P 1'
#
loop_
_entity.id
_entity.type
_entity.pdbx_description
1 polymer ?
#
loop_
_entity_poly.entity_id
_entity_poly.type
_entity_poly.pdbx_seq_one_letter_code
_entity_poly.pdbx_strand_id
1 'polypeptide(L)'
;TIELGVIDWKEIFRDACWFHWTGITPALSENAAKVCLEAIQAANEMNITVSCDINYRANLWHYGKTAAQIMTRLVEGCDVIIGNEEDCEKVFGIKPENFDAGKTNGKVNQSAFESVCHQMMNRFTRCKIMAVTLRGAINANHNTWRGILCDAGTFYHSKIYDITDVVDRVGGGDSFMGALIYGLLTYTDNKQ
;
A
#
# COMPACT_ATOMS: atom_id res chain seq x y z
N THR A 1 9.81 6.74 23.21
CA THR A 1 10.30 6.79 21.83
C THR A 1 10.89 5.43 21.51
N ILE A 2 10.54 4.83 20.38
CA ILE A 2 11.14 3.57 19.93
C ILE A 2 12.57 3.83 19.44
N GLU A 3 13.51 2.91 19.74
CA GLU A 3 14.92 3.05 19.41
C GLU A 3 15.39 1.83 18.61
N LEU A 4 16.43 2.04 17.76
CA LEU A 4 17.06 0.96 17.00
C LEU A 4 17.74 -0.05 17.94
N GLY A 5 17.74 -1.32 17.52
CA GLY A 5 18.45 -2.41 18.21
C GLY A 5 17.80 -2.86 19.53
N VAL A 6 16.64 -2.27 19.90
CA VAL A 6 15.93 -2.66 21.12
C VAL A 6 15.01 -3.87 20.90
N ILE A 7 14.56 -4.05 19.65
CA ILE A 7 13.61 -5.13 19.30
C ILE A 7 14.38 -6.32 18.74
N ASP A 8 14.17 -7.48 19.35
CA ASP A 8 14.66 -8.75 18.77
C ASP A 8 13.68 -9.22 17.69
N TRP A 9 13.92 -8.73 16.46
CA TRP A 9 13.09 -9.06 15.30
C TRP A 9 13.09 -10.56 14.97
N LYS A 10 14.18 -11.28 15.28
CA LYS A 10 14.25 -12.72 15.04
C LYS A 10 13.30 -13.48 15.96
N GLU A 11 13.19 -13.03 17.21
CA GLU A 11 12.24 -13.59 18.16
C GLU A 11 10.79 -13.25 17.76
N ILE A 12 10.52 -11.98 17.39
CA ILE A 12 9.18 -11.53 16.97
C ILE A 12 8.71 -12.24 15.71
N PHE A 13 9.61 -12.45 14.75
CA PHE A 13 9.27 -13.04 13.46
C PHE A 13 9.42 -14.55 13.38
N ARG A 14 9.78 -15.23 14.46
CA ARG A 14 10.09 -16.67 14.49
C ARG A 14 9.04 -17.54 13.79
N ASP A 15 7.77 -17.27 14.06
CA ASP A 15 6.63 -18.03 13.52
C ASP A 15 5.80 -17.20 12.52
N ALA A 16 6.33 -16.06 12.07
CA ALA A 16 5.64 -15.19 11.14
C ALA A 16 5.91 -15.61 9.69
N CYS A 17 4.87 -15.57 8.85
CA CYS A 17 4.99 -15.75 7.39
C CYS A 17 4.76 -14.45 6.62
N TRP A 18 4.28 -13.41 7.31
CA TRP A 18 3.95 -12.11 6.70
C TRP A 18 4.18 -10.96 7.68
N PHE A 19 4.83 -9.90 7.20
CA PHE A 19 4.99 -8.64 7.91
C PHE A 19 4.34 -7.51 7.12
N HIS A 20 3.41 -6.80 7.75
CA HIS A 20 2.76 -5.64 7.15
C HIS A 20 3.09 -4.37 7.93
N TRP A 21 3.38 -3.28 7.20
CA TRP A 21 3.58 -1.96 7.78
C TRP A 21 2.85 -0.87 7.00
N THR A 22 2.62 0.26 7.64
CA THR A 22 1.95 1.42 7.04
C THR A 22 2.88 2.62 6.95
N GLY A 23 2.77 3.42 5.89
CA GLY A 23 3.54 4.65 5.68
C GLY A 23 3.31 5.73 6.73
N ILE A 24 2.33 5.56 7.61
CA ILE A 24 2.14 6.43 8.79
C ILE A 24 3.29 6.22 9.78
N THR A 25 3.73 4.99 10.02
CA THR A 25 4.78 4.69 11.01
C THR A 25 6.08 5.46 10.75
N PRO A 26 6.71 5.39 9.57
CA PRO A 26 7.94 6.12 9.28
C PRO A 26 7.75 7.63 9.18
N ALA A 27 6.51 8.12 9.05
CA ALA A 27 6.21 9.55 8.99
C ALA A 27 6.27 10.23 10.37
N LEU A 28 6.16 9.47 11.47
CA LEU A 28 6.07 10.01 12.83
C LEU A 28 7.40 10.57 13.36
N SER A 29 8.52 9.93 13.05
CA SER A 29 9.84 10.36 13.46
C SER A 29 10.96 9.65 12.70
N GLU A 30 12.17 10.21 12.74
CA GLU A 30 13.35 9.58 12.14
C GLU A 30 13.65 8.21 12.77
N ASN A 31 13.48 8.06 14.08
CA ASN A 31 13.68 6.78 14.76
C ASN A 31 12.63 5.74 14.33
N ALA A 32 11.36 6.14 14.22
CA ALA A 32 10.32 5.24 13.73
C ALA A 32 10.62 4.75 12.29
N ALA A 33 11.12 5.64 11.43
CA ALA A 33 11.54 5.26 10.08
C ALA A 33 12.72 4.27 10.07
N LYS A 34 13.71 4.48 10.95
CA LYS A 34 14.88 3.58 11.09
C LYS A 34 14.47 2.21 11.61
N VAL A 35 13.60 2.15 12.63
CA VAL A 35 13.09 0.89 13.20
C VAL A 35 12.20 0.14 12.19
N CYS A 36 11.42 0.88 11.39
CA CYS A 36 10.66 0.26 10.30
C CYS A 36 11.58 -0.39 9.26
N LEU A 37 12.69 0.27 8.89
CA LEU A 37 13.69 -0.30 8.00
C LEU A 37 14.36 -1.54 8.59
N GLU A 38 14.71 -1.51 9.88
CA GLU A 38 15.28 -2.64 10.61
C GLU A 38 14.32 -3.86 10.58
N ALA A 39 13.03 -3.63 10.83
CA ALA A 39 12.00 -4.67 10.74
C ALA A 39 11.89 -5.27 9.33
N ILE A 40 11.88 -4.43 8.29
CA ILE A 40 11.81 -4.87 6.89
C ILE A 40 13.03 -5.72 6.53
N GLN A 41 14.23 -5.29 6.94
CA GLN A 41 15.48 -6.03 6.69
C GLN A 41 15.46 -7.40 7.39
N ALA A 42 15.07 -7.44 8.65
CA ALA A 42 14.96 -8.68 9.41
C ALA A 42 13.94 -9.66 8.79
N ALA A 43 12.77 -9.15 8.38
CA ALA A 43 11.76 -9.95 7.70
C ALA A 43 12.30 -10.52 6.37
N ASN A 44 13.02 -9.71 5.60
CA ASN A 44 13.64 -10.14 4.34
C ASN A 44 14.73 -11.20 4.54
N GLU A 45 15.58 -11.06 5.58
CA GLU A 45 16.59 -12.05 5.94
C GLU A 45 15.96 -13.39 6.35
N MET A 46 14.77 -13.35 6.93
CA MET A 46 14.01 -14.55 7.34
C MET A 46 13.08 -15.08 6.25
N ASN A 47 13.12 -14.51 5.02
CA ASN A 47 12.25 -14.87 3.89
C ASN A 47 10.75 -14.71 4.20
N ILE A 48 10.38 -13.75 5.03
CA ILE A 48 9.02 -13.39 5.35
C ILE A 48 8.51 -12.42 4.27
N THR A 49 7.30 -12.64 3.79
CA THR A 49 6.65 -11.72 2.85
C THR A 49 6.42 -10.36 3.50
N VAL A 50 6.89 -9.30 2.87
CA VAL A 50 6.74 -7.92 3.36
C VAL A 50 5.73 -7.16 2.53
N SER A 51 4.74 -6.55 3.18
CA SER A 51 3.79 -5.65 2.53
C SER A 51 3.74 -4.27 3.16
N CYS A 52 3.38 -3.27 2.37
CA CYS A 52 3.13 -1.93 2.87
C CYS A 52 1.85 -1.32 2.30
N ASP A 53 1.18 -0.51 3.11
CA ASP A 53 0.23 0.51 2.66
C ASP A 53 0.96 1.86 2.63
N ILE A 54 1.08 2.48 1.44
CA ILE A 54 1.78 3.77 1.28
C ILE A 54 1.18 4.84 2.18
N ASN A 55 -0.14 4.90 2.26
CA ASN A 55 -0.92 5.66 3.23
C ASN A 55 -0.36 7.05 3.53
N TYR A 56 -0.05 7.82 2.48
CA TYR A 56 0.60 9.12 2.61
C TYR A 56 -0.25 10.12 3.40
N ARG A 57 0.38 10.78 4.36
CA ARG A 57 -0.21 11.85 5.16
C ARG A 57 0.72 13.04 5.20
N ALA A 58 0.44 14.09 4.41
CA ALA A 58 1.28 15.28 4.28
C ALA A 58 1.61 15.92 5.64
N ASN A 59 0.67 15.87 6.58
CA ASN A 59 0.79 16.54 7.88
C ASN A 59 1.62 15.77 8.93
N LEU A 60 2.31 14.68 8.57
CA LEU A 60 3.10 13.91 9.53
C LEU A 60 4.63 14.08 9.36
N TRP A 61 5.09 14.53 8.20
CA TRP A 61 6.52 14.60 7.84
C TRP A 61 7.19 15.86 8.37
N HIS A 62 7.40 15.96 9.71
CA HIS A 62 7.91 17.17 10.36
C HIS A 62 9.32 17.08 10.94
N TYR A 63 10.07 16.00 10.67
CA TYR A 63 11.43 15.77 11.22
C TYR A 63 12.56 16.04 10.21
N GLY A 64 12.32 16.90 9.21
CA GLY A 64 13.34 17.36 8.26
C GLY A 64 13.66 16.38 7.12
N LYS A 65 12.88 15.31 6.97
CA LYS A 65 12.95 14.39 5.83
C LYS A 65 11.63 14.40 5.07
N THR A 66 11.72 14.23 3.75
CA THR A 66 10.53 14.09 2.90
C THR A 66 10.06 12.64 2.85
N ALA A 67 8.78 12.44 2.58
CA ALA A 67 8.23 11.10 2.32
C ALA A 67 9.02 10.37 1.23
N ALA A 68 9.37 11.05 0.13
CA ALA A 68 10.14 10.47 -0.96
C ALA A 68 11.50 9.90 -0.51
N GLN A 69 12.23 10.61 0.35
CA GLN A 69 13.54 10.18 0.83
C GLN A 69 13.47 8.92 1.69
N ILE A 70 12.44 8.78 2.48
CA ILE A 70 12.29 7.69 3.44
C ILE A 70 11.56 6.50 2.80
N MET A 71 10.38 6.74 2.23
CA MET A 71 9.53 5.68 1.70
C MET A 71 10.18 4.91 0.55
N THR A 72 10.98 5.58 -0.29
CA THR A 72 11.71 4.88 -1.38
C THR A 72 12.54 3.72 -0.83
N ARG A 73 13.33 3.97 0.21
CA ARG A 73 14.18 2.92 0.83
C ARG A 73 13.38 1.81 1.51
N LEU A 74 12.24 2.15 2.12
CA LEU A 74 11.40 1.18 2.81
C LEU A 74 10.64 0.30 1.82
N VAL A 75 10.11 0.89 0.76
CA VAL A 75 9.32 0.19 -0.26
C VAL A 75 10.17 -0.74 -1.13
N GLU A 76 11.47 -0.45 -1.31
CA GLU A 76 12.43 -1.37 -1.97
C GLU A 76 12.45 -2.77 -1.33
N GLY A 77 12.13 -2.87 -0.04
CA GLY A 77 12.07 -4.14 0.69
C GLY A 77 10.71 -4.85 0.67
N CYS A 78 9.73 -4.36 -0.09
CA CYS A 78 8.36 -4.89 -0.07
C CYS A 78 8.08 -5.81 -1.26
N ASP A 79 7.41 -6.93 -0.99
CA ASP A 79 6.89 -7.87 -1.98
C ASP A 79 5.49 -7.46 -2.47
N VAL A 80 4.72 -6.80 -1.61
CA VAL A 80 3.35 -6.35 -1.88
C VAL A 80 3.21 -4.88 -1.50
N ILE A 81 2.70 -4.06 -2.43
CA ILE A 81 2.48 -2.63 -2.21
C ILE A 81 1.00 -2.31 -2.38
N ILE A 82 0.47 -1.56 -1.42
CA ILE A 82 -0.88 -1.01 -1.49
C ILE A 82 -0.77 0.51 -1.55
N GLY A 83 -1.47 1.11 -2.48
CA GLY A 83 -1.50 2.56 -2.64
C GLY A 83 -2.26 2.96 -3.88
N ASN A 84 -2.85 4.13 -3.84
CA ASN A 84 -3.54 4.72 -4.98
C ASN A 84 -2.59 5.59 -5.82
N GLU A 85 -3.10 6.10 -6.94
CA GLU A 85 -2.33 6.93 -7.87
C GLU A 85 -1.84 8.22 -7.22
N GLU A 86 -2.64 8.81 -6.31
CA GLU A 86 -2.28 10.04 -5.61
C GLU A 86 -1.13 9.81 -4.63
N ASP A 87 -1.16 8.69 -3.88
CA ASP A 87 -0.06 8.31 -2.99
C ASP A 87 1.24 8.08 -3.78
N CYS A 88 1.15 7.38 -4.92
CA CYS A 88 2.31 7.11 -5.78
C CYS A 88 2.88 8.40 -6.39
N GLU A 89 2.01 9.32 -6.79
CA GLU A 89 2.45 10.62 -7.29
C GLU A 89 3.14 11.45 -6.20
N LYS A 90 2.50 11.58 -5.04
CA LYS A 90 3.00 12.42 -3.95
C LYS A 90 4.29 11.92 -3.32
N VAL A 91 4.43 10.60 -3.21
CA VAL A 91 5.58 9.98 -2.55
C VAL A 91 6.71 9.71 -3.54
N PHE A 92 6.41 9.17 -4.72
CA PHE A 92 7.42 8.69 -5.66
C PHE A 92 7.53 9.51 -6.94
N GLY A 93 6.62 10.48 -7.16
CA GLY A 93 6.54 11.25 -8.39
C GLY A 93 6.05 10.46 -9.60
N ILE A 94 5.46 9.27 -9.36
CA ILE A 94 4.94 8.40 -10.41
C ILE A 94 3.51 8.79 -10.73
N LYS A 95 3.29 9.16 -12.00
CA LYS A 95 2.00 9.61 -12.53
C LYS A 95 1.52 8.68 -13.63
N PRO A 96 0.18 8.60 -13.84
CA PRO A 96 -0.36 7.91 -15.01
C PRO A 96 0.17 8.51 -16.30
N GLU A 97 0.61 7.69 -17.22
CA GLU A 97 0.98 8.14 -18.57
C GLU A 97 -0.28 8.44 -19.39
N ASN A 98 -0.24 9.51 -20.19
CA ASN A 98 -1.33 9.92 -21.09
C ASN A 98 -2.70 10.19 -20.41
N PHE A 99 -2.67 10.65 -19.17
CA PHE A 99 -3.87 10.93 -18.40
C PHE A 99 -4.42 12.34 -18.72
N ASP A 100 -5.60 12.39 -19.34
CA ASP A 100 -6.36 13.64 -19.55
C ASP A 100 -7.40 13.78 -18.43
N ALA A 101 -7.05 14.54 -17.40
CA ALA A 101 -7.91 14.78 -16.23
C ALA A 101 -9.28 15.38 -16.56
N GLY A 102 -9.41 16.00 -17.75
CA GLY A 102 -10.66 16.63 -18.20
C GLY A 102 -11.79 15.65 -18.60
N LYS A 103 -11.48 14.36 -18.78
CA LYS A 103 -12.44 13.38 -19.33
C LYS A 103 -13.05 12.41 -18.32
N THR A 104 -12.70 12.49 -17.04
CA THR A 104 -13.02 11.41 -16.09
C THR A 104 -14.31 11.56 -15.32
N ASN A 105 -15.10 12.63 -15.45
CA ASN A 105 -16.44 12.77 -14.82
C ASN A 105 -16.63 11.93 -13.51
N GLY A 106 -15.64 11.92 -12.61
CA GLY A 106 -15.69 11.19 -11.36
C GLY A 106 -15.61 9.65 -11.46
N LYS A 107 -15.41 9.08 -12.66
CA LYS A 107 -15.15 7.65 -12.80
C LYS A 107 -13.69 7.38 -12.51
N VAL A 108 -13.45 6.45 -11.61
CA VAL A 108 -12.10 5.94 -11.32
C VAL A 108 -11.49 5.39 -12.61
N ASN A 109 -10.36 5.95 -12.98
CA ASN A 109 -9.70 5.58 -14.22
C ASN A 109 -8.84 4.33 -14.01
N GLN A 110 -9.36 3.18 -14.39
CA GLN A 110 -8.68 1.90 -14.31
C GLN A 110 -7.31 1.94 -15.04
N SER A 111 -7.25 2.54 -16.22
CA SER A 111 -6.02 2.63 -17.01
C SER A 111 -4.95 3.52 -16.34
N ALA A 112 -5.37 4.51 -15.54
CA ALA A 112 -4.44 5.31 -14.74
C ALA A 112 -3.74 4.45 -13.67
N PHE A 113 -4.50 3.63 -12.96
CA PHE A 113 -3.93 2.70 -11.98
C PHE A 113 -3.02 1.67 -12.64
N GLU A 114 -3.43 1.08 -13.76
CA GLU A 114 -2.62 0.11 -14.51
C GLU A 114 -1.27 0.71 -14.93
N SER A 115 -1.26 1.96 -15.44
CA SER A 115 -0.03 2.67 -15.79
C SER A 115 0.87 2.90 -14.58
N VAL A 116 0.32 3.38 -13.47
CA VAL A 116 1.06 3.61 -12.22
C VAL A 116 1.61 2.30 -11.67
N CYS A 117 0.82 1.23 -11.69
CA CYS A 117 1.22 -0.08 -11.23
C CYS A 117 2.46 -0.60 -11.99
N HIS A 118 2.46 -0.52 -13.32
CA HIS A 118 3.61 -0.90 -14.14
C HIS A 118 4.86 -0.07 -13.81
N GLN A 119 4.73 1.24 -13.68
CA GLN A 119 5.85 2.11 -13.31
C GLN A 119 6.40 1.78 -11.91
N MET A 120 5.52 1.53 -10.94
CA MET A 120 5.90 1.15 -9.58
C MET A 120 6.65 -0.18 -9.55
N MET A 121 6.13 -1.22 -10.22
CA MET A 121 6.77 -2.53 -10.28
C MET A 121 8.10 -2.51 -11.05
N ASN A 122 8.23 -1.68 -12.07
CA ASN A 122 9.49 -1.47 -12.78
C ASN A 122 10.54 -0.78 -11.88
N ARG A 123 10.13 0.16 -11.06
CA ARG A 123 11.02 0.88 -10.13
C ARG A 123 11.38 0.03 -8.92
N PHE A 124 10.43 -0.68 -8.34
CA PHE A 124 10.58 -1.50 -7.14
C PHE A 124 10.54 -2.99 -7.53
N THR A 125 11.67 -3.50 -8.00
CA THR A 125 11.77 -4.82 -8.64
C THR A 125 11.46 -6.00 -7.72
N ARG A 126 11.49 -5.80 -6.41
CA ARG A 126 11.04 -6.79 -5.44
C ARG A 126 9.52 -6.91 -5.40
N CYS A 127 8.79 -5.85 -5.72
CA CYS A 127 7.33 -5.83 -5.71
C CYS A 127 6.76 -6.78 -6.77
N LYS A 128 6.01 -7.77 -6.34
CA LYS A 128 5.32 -8.76 -7.18
C LYS A 128 3.83 -8.45 -7.31
N ILE A 129 3.26 -7.88 -6.26
CA ILE A 129 1.83 -7.59 -6.18
C ILE A 129 1.62 -6.12 -5.81
N MET A 130 0.77 -5.45 -6.56
CA MET A 130 0.28 -4.13 -6.21
C MET A 130 -1.25 -4.14 -6.16
N ALA A 131 -1.83 -3.54 -5.12
CA ALA A 131 -3.27 -3.47 -4.93
C ALA A 131 -3.73 -2.05 -4.62
N VAL A 132 -4.98 -1.76 -4.99
CA VAL A 132 -5.64 -0.49 -4.67
C VAL A 132 -7.11 -0.70 -4.40
N THR A 133 -7.67 0.14 -3.54
CA THR A 133 -9.12 0.31 -3.44
C THR A 133 -9.55 1.54 -4.21
N LEU A 134 -10.55 1.36 -5.04
CA LEU A 134 -11.18 2.44 -5.79
C LEU A 134 -12.53 2.75 -5.16
N ARG A 135 -12.67 3.97 -4.63
CA ARG A 135 -13.89 4.43 -4.00
C ARG A 135 -14.57 5.52 -4.82
N GLY A 136 -15.80 5.27 -5.24
CA GLY A 136 -16.70 6.30 -5.75
C GLY A 136 -17.58 6.86 -4.62
N ALA A 137 -17.65 8.17 -4.48
CA ALA A 137 -18.55 8.83 -3.53
C ALA A 137 -19.78 9.34 -4.27
N ILE A 138 -20.94 8.77 -3.98
CA ILE A 138 -22.23 9.25 -4.52
C ILE A 138 -22.74 10.37 -3.62
N ASN A 139 -22.71 10.17 -2.30
CA ASN A 139 -22.98 11.18 -1.27
C ASN A 139 -22.27 10.81 0.04
N ALA A 140 -22.55 11.53 1.13
CA ALA A 140 -21.88 11.33 2.41
C ALA A 140 -22.03 9.90 2.96
N ASN A 141 -23.17 9.25 2.74
CA ASN A 141 -23.51 7.95 3.32
C ASN A 141 -23.58 6.83 2.27
N HIS A 142 -23.39 7.15 0.98
CA HIS A 142 -23.49 6.20 -0.12
C HIS A 142 -22.23 6.23 -0.96
N ASN A 143 -21.47 5.13 -0.97
CA ASN A 143 -20.25 4.98 -1.73
C ASN A 143 -20.27 3.68 -2.53
N THR A 144 -19.53 3.67 -3.63
CA THR A 144 -19.15 2.41 -4.27
C THR A 144 -17.72 2.04 -3.88
N TRP A 145 -17.45 0.75 -3.83
CA TRP A 145 -16.13 0.23 -3.49
C TRP A 145 -15.72 -0.89 -4.44
N ARG A 146 -14.49 -0.86 -4.88
CA ARG A 146 -13.91 -1.89 -5.75
C ARG A 146 -12.44 -2.07 -5.40
N GLY A 147 -11.93 -3.31 -5.45
CA GLY A 147 -10.51 -3.62 -5.40
C GLY A 147 -9.95 -3.90 -6.80
N ILE A 148 -8.71 -3.49 -7.05
CA ILE A 148 -7.91 -3.93 -8.19
C ILE A 148 -6.60 -4.49 -7.64
N LEU A 149 -6.19 -5.64 -8.15
CA LEU A 149 -4.92 -6.29 -7.85
C LEU A 149 -4.14 -6.45 -9.15
N CYS A 150 -2.87 -6.10 -9.14
CA CYS A 150 -1.90 -6.45 -10.17
C CYS A 150 -0.93 -7.49 -9.59
N ASP A 151 -0.83 -8.65 -10.24
CA ASP A 151 0.15 -9.68 -9.89
C ASP A 151 0.98 -10.00 -11.13
N ALA A 152 2.27 -9.71 -11.06
CA ALA A 152 3.22 -9.91 -12.16
C ALA A 152 2.71 -9.39 -13.52
N GLY A 153 2.00 -8.24 -13.51
CA GLY A 153 1.45 -7.61 -14.71
C GLY A 153 0.06 -8.09 -15.13
N THR A 154 -0.53 -9.07 -14.44
CA THR A 154 -1.92 -9.50 -14.66
C THR A 154 -2.84 -8.74 -13.70
N PHE A 155 -3.93 -8.16 -14.23
CA PHE A 155 -4.89 -7.39 -13.45
C PHE A 155 -6.13 -8.22 -13.11
N TYR A 156 -6.48 -8.19 -11.83
CA TYR A 156 -7.69 -8.81 -11.27
C TYR A 156 -8.57 -7.71 -10.69
N HIS A 157 -9.88 -7.84 -10.90
CA HIS A 157 -10.85 -6.82 -10.50
C HIS A 157 -11.95 -7.45 -9.67
N SER A 158 -12.18 -6.91 -8.47
CA SER A 158 -13.37 -7.31 -7.73
C SER A 158 -14.64 -6.78 -8.41
N LYS A 159 -15.78 -7.34 -8.06
CA LYS A 159 -17.07 -6.69 -8.33
C LYS A 159 -17.12 -5.31 -7.67
N ILE A 160 -18.01 -4.46 -8.18
CA ILE A 160 -18.32 -3.19 -7.52
C ILE A 160 -19.32 -3.48 -6.40
N TYR A 161 -18.96 -3.07 -5.19
CA TYR A 161 -19.84 -3.12 -4.03
C TYR A 161 -20.53 -1.76 -3.89
N ASP A 162 -21.83 -1.79 -3.75
CA ASP A 162 -22.65 -0.63 -3.44
C ASP A 162 -22.86 -0.59 -1.93
N ILE A 163 -22.29 0.41 -1.25
CA ILE A 163 -22.30 0.54 0.20
C ILE A 163 -23.18 1.73 0.56
N THR A 164 -24.39 1.43 0.98
CA THR A 164 -25.36 2.39 1.50
C THR A 164 -25.24 2.48 3.03
N ASP A 165 -25.71 3.58 3.58
CA ASP A 165 -25.81 3.78 5.04
C ASP A 165 -24.46 3.66 5.78
N VAL A 166 -23.42 4.27 5.21
CA VAL A 166 -22.09 4.32 5.83
C VAL A 166 -22.16 5.08 7.16
N VAL A 167 -21.92 4.38 8.26
CA VAL A 167 -21.91 4.94 9.62
C VAL A 167 -20.52 5.50 9.95
N ASP A 168 -19.46 4.75 9.65
CA ASP A 168 -18.07 5.14 9.88
C ASP A 168 -17.18 4.68 8.71
N ARG A 169 -16.14 5.44 8.44
CA ARG A 169 -15.17 5.16 7.36
C ARG A 169 -13.78 4.81 7.90
N VAL A 170 -13.58 4.94 9.21
CA VAL A 170 -12.30 4.63 9.85
C VAL A 170 -12.04 3.13 9.76
N GLY A 171 -10.79 2.76 9.43
CA GLY A 171 -10.37 1.37 9.32
C GLY A 171 -10.81 0.64 8.04
N GLY A 172 -11.46 1.32 7.08
CA GLY A 172 -11.87 0.69 5.82
C GLY A 172 -10.67 0.20 5.00
N GLY A 173 -9.56 0.95 4.97
CA GLY A 173 -8.29 0.54 4.37
C GLY A 173 -7.68 -0.66 5.09
N ASP A 174 -7.62 -0.60 6.43
CA ASP A 174 -7.03 -1.66 7.25
C ASP A 174 -7.82 -2.97 7.13
N SER A 175 -9.16 -2.89 7.07
CA SER A 175 -10.03 -4.04 6.84
C SER A 175 -9.81 -4.68 5.47
N PHE A 176 -9.67 -3.86 4.42
CA PHE A 176 -9.33 -4.34 3.10
C PHE A 176 -7.96 -5.04 3.11
N MET A 177 -6.96 -4.44 3.76
CA MET A 177 -5.63 -5.02 3.87
C MET A 177 -5.62 -6.36 4.59
N GLY A 178 -6.29 -6.45 5.72
CA GLY A 178 -6.41 -7.71 6.46
C GLY A 178 -7.05 -8.81 5.62
N ALA A 179 -8.12 -8.50 4.90
CA ALA A 179 -8.78 -9.44 4.00
C ALA A 179 -7.91 -9.83 2.80
N LEU A 180 -7.18 -8.86 2.21
CA LEU A 180 -6.26 -9.13 1.10
C LEU A 180 -5.12 -10.07 1.53
N ILE A 181 -4.46 -9.78 2.66
CA ILE A 181 -3.38 -10.62 3.19
C ILE A 181 -3.91 -12.04 3.46
N TYR A 182 -5.07 -12.15 4.13
CA TYR A 182 -5.70 -13.45 4.36
C TYR A 182 -5.98 -14.19 3.06
N GLY A 183 -6.52 -13.50 2.05
CA GLY A 183 -6.79 -14.09 0.74
C GLY A 183 -5.53 -14.59 0.05
N LEU A 184 -4.45 -13.78 0.04
CA LEU A 184 -3.17 -14.15 -0.58
C LEU A 184 -2.47 -15.33 0.14
N LEU A 185 -2.68 -15.48 1.45
CA LEU A 185 -2.15 -16.60 2.21
C LEU A 185 -2.98 -17.89 2.05
N THR A 186 -4.30 -17.76 1.85
CA THR A 186 -5.22 -18.90 1.88
C THR A 186 -5.53 -19.44 0.48
N TYR A 187 -5.64 -18.55 -0.51
CA TYR A 187 -6.08 -18.87 -1.88
C TYR A 187 -4.95 -18.65 -2.88
N THR A 188 -3.87 -19.42 -2.74
CA THR A 188 -2.66 -19.27 -3.58
C THR A 188 -2.92 -19.47 -5.08
N ASP A 189 -3.89 -20.29 -5.44
CA ASP A 189 -4.19 -20.67 -6.82
C ASP A 189 -5.40 -19.95 -7.43
N ASN A 190 -6.12 -19.13 -6.67
CA ASN A 190 -7.30 -18.40 -7.14
C ASN A 190 -7.31 -16.96 -6.64
N LYS A 191 -6.89 -16.04 -7.50
CA LYS A 191 -6.81 -14.60 -7.21
C LYS A 191 -8.02 -13.79 -7.70
N GLN A 192 -9.10 -14.47 -8.09
CA GLN A 192 -10.36 -13.83 -8.52
C GLN A 192 -11.27 -13.48 -7.36
#